data_9dd38a3dcc4875e1d2cb38bb7c974fc4
#
_entry.id   9dd38a3dcc4875e1d2cb38bb7c974fc4
#
_cell.length_a   1.000
_cell.length_b   1.000
_cell.length_c   1.000
_cell.angle_alpha   90.00
_cell.angle_beta   90.00
_cell.angle_gamma   90.00
#
_symmetry.space_group_name_H-M   'P 1'
#
loop_
_entity.id
_entity.type
_entity.pdbx_description
1 polymer ?
#
loop_
_entity_poly.entity_id
_entity_poly.type
_entity_poly.pdbx_seq_one_letter_code
_entity_poly.pdbx_strand_id
1 'polypeptide(L)'
;MDVDKFLLDNKEKYEIINNFQELLKEASRESYPEIIKYVQENSDLFFKDYESGNMFLWNISTFCMFNWTNFKILLDVLIHFSPELIKTKNTELDIIDIFNLMIWTVYYLYSKKVISIESIIKTAEYRNLYYVYFYPEIDQYDHNYSEKLKSTILSDCYIDKDLQGFFKTILQDPEKHKQNRDISYHPSTLHKIIREDDIDSFQSIISRNNYSFNYRFEYSFYERIYSTNKNFSLIQVAAIYGSIQIFKYLWMQDDIQIDDFVLFCAISGRNYDIIHICEEKIDSPSKIVYSINSHQNELTDYFIEKSDELNKDINDDDDCLYKNLDINSFGIAILSANFHIILSSLHHIVDLIEKEEGIYLFYGANYDFDL
;
A
#
# COMPACT_ATOMS: atom_id res chain seq x y z
N MET A 1 27.71 -5.47 -15.79
CA MET A 1 27.24 -4.09 -16.09
C MET A 1 28.20 -3.12 -15.40
N ASP A 2 28.62 -2.04 -16.03
CA ASP A 2 29.40 -0.99 -15.35
C ASP A 2 28.44 -0.13 -14.53
N VAL A 3 28.33 -0.44 -13.23
CA VAL A 3 27.36 0.18 -12.30
C VAL A 3 27.65 1.66 -12.12
N ASP A 4 28.92 2.06 -12.00
CA ASP A 4 29.32 3.46 -11.85
C ASP A 4 28.85 4.31 -13.04
N LYS A 5 29.08 3.79 -14.25
CA LYS A 5 28.66 4.46 -15.46
C LYS A 5 27.15 4.53 -15.56
N PHE A 6 26.44 3.43 -15.23
CA PHE A 6 24.97 3.42 -15.25
C PHE A 6 24.39 4.43 -14.26
N LEU A 7 24.89 4.49 -13.03
CA LEU A 7 24.45 5.47 -12.02
C LEU A 7 24.75 6.90 -12.45
N LEU A 8 25.94 7.15 -13.03
CA LEU A 8 26.31 8.49 -13.52
C LEU A 8 25.40 8.95 -14.66
N ASP A 9 25.12 8.06 -15.63
CA ASP A 9 24.31 8.37 -16.81
C ASP A 9 22.83 8.64 -16.46
N ASN A 10 22.34 8.09 -15.33
CA ASN A 10 20.94 8.25 -14.89
C ASN A 10 20.77 9.07 -13.60
N LYS A 11 21.82 9.64 -13.06
CA LYS A 11 21.84 10.31 -11.75
C LYS A 11 20.72 11.35 -11.62
N GLU A 12 20.60 12.26 -12.59
CA GLU A 12 19.58 13.32 -12.58
C GLU A 12 18.16 12.76 -12.57
N LYS A 13 17.91 11.75 -13.39
CA LYS A 13 16.61 11.07 -13.45
C LYS A 13 16.23 10.45 -12.10
N TYR A 14 17.16 9.79 -11.46
CA TYR A 14 16.92 9.13 -10.18
C TYR A 14 16.75 10.12 -9.02
N GLU A 15 17.51 11.23 -9.02
CA GLU A 15 17.33 12.31 -8.06
C GLU A 15 15.92 12.91 -8.18
N ILE A 16 15.40 13.10 -9.40
CA ILE A 16 14.04 13.59 -9.63
C ILE A 16 13.01 12.60 -9.06
N ILE A 17 13.17 11.29 -9.30
CA ILE A 17 12.23 10.27 -8.81
C ILE A 17 12.28 10.21 -7.28
N ASN A 18 13.46 10.19 -6.66
CA ASN A 18 13.60 10.16 -5.22
C ASN A 18 12.95 11.39 -4.55
N ASN A 19 13.20 12.58 -5.08
CA ASN A 19 12.57 13.80 -4.56
C ASN A 19 11.04 13.76 -4.72
N PHE A 20 10.54 13.20 -5.82
CA PHE A 20 9.11 12.97 -5.99
C PHE A 20 8.54 12.02 -4.94
N GLN A 21 9.24 10.92 -4.65
CA GLN A 21 8.85 9.96 -3.62
C GLN A 21 8.81 10.60 -2.22
N GLU A 22 9.80 11.43 -1.86
CA GLU A 22 9.78 12.17 -0.60
C GLU A 22 8.58 13.14 -0.51
N LEU A 23 8.26 13.84 -1.60
CA LEU A 23 7.07 14.69 -1.64
C LEU A 23 5.76 13.88 -1.49
N LEU A 24 5.67 12.68 -2.08
CA LEU A 24 4.50 11.80 -1.92
C LEU A 24 4.39 11.24 -0.50
N LYS A 25 5.52 10.93 0.14
CA LYS A 25 5.60 10.44 1.52
C LYS A 25 5.00 11.45 2.49
N GLU A 26 5.31 12.75 2.29
CA GLU A 26 4.86 13.85 3.12
C GLU A 26 3.59 14.54 2.56
N ALA A 27 2.86 13.87 1.66
CA ALA A 27 1.70 14.47 1.00
C ALA A 27 0.63 14.92 2.00
N SER A 28 0.28 16.19 1.91
CA SER A 28 -0.75 16.85 2.71
C SER A 28 -1.50 17.88 1.84
N ARG A 29 -2.56 18.47 2.38
CA ARG A 29 -3.25 19.56 1.66
C ARG A 29 -2.35 20.77 1.46
N GLU A 30 -1.46 21.02 2.41
CA GLU A 30 -0.51 22.11 2.40
C GLU A 30 0.58 21.89 1.35
N SER A 31 1.10 20.67 1.22
CA SER A 31 2.16 20.31 0.25
C SER A 31 1.64 20.02 -1.16
N TYR A 32 0.31 19.85 -1.35
CA TYR A 32 -0.27 19.55 -2.66
C TYR A 32 0.18 20.49 -3.79
N PRO A 33 0.17 21.84 -3.63
CA PRO A 33 0.64 22.75 -4.69
C PRO A 33 2.11 22.54 -5.05
N GLU A 34 2.95 22.19 -4.08
CA GLU A 34 4.37 21.89 -4.29
C GLU A 34 4.55 20.62 -5.11
N ILE A 35 3.81 19.56 -4.80
CA ILE A 35 3.83 18.31 -5.56
C ILE A 35 3.43 18.56 -7.02
N ILE A 36 2.34 19.31 -7.25
CA ILE A 36 1.89 19.66 -8.62
C ILE A 36 2.97 20.42 -9.37
N LYS A 37 3.54 21.44 -8.75
CA LYS A 37 4.62 22.25 -9.35
C LYS A 37 5.82 21.39 -9.70
N TYR A 38 6.25 20.51 -8.78
CA TYR A 38 7.39 19.63 -8.99
C TYR A 38 7.20 18.70 -10.20
N VAL A 39 6.02 18.07 -10.31
CA VAL A 39 5.70 17.19 -11.45
C VAL A 39 5.62 17.99 -12.76
N GLN A 40 5.08 19.23 -12.75
CA GLN A 40 5.04 20.10 -13.94
C GLN A 40 6.44 20.49 -14.41
N GLU A 41 7.34 20.85 -13.50
CA GLU A 41 8.73 21.19 -13.81
C GLU A 41 9.53 20.00 -14.36
N ASN A 42 9.13 18.77 -14.04
CA ASN A 42 9.76 17.53 -14.50
C ASN A 42 8.86 16.70 -15.43
N SER A 43 7.94 17.36 -16.14
CA SER A 43 6.92 16.70 -16.96
C SER A 43 7.50 15.80 -18.07
N ASP A 44 8.65 16.16 -18.63
CA ASP A 44 9.34 15.35 -19.65
C ASP A 44 9.81 14.00 -19.12
N LEU A 45 10.06 13.87 -17.81
CA LEU A 45 10.39 12.59 -17.19
C LEU A 45 9.14 11.74 -16.94
N PHE A 46 8.03 12.35 -16.52
CA PHE A 46 6.84 11.63 -16.08
C PHE A 46 5.83 11.36 -17.21
N PHE A 47 5.85 12.16 -18.30
CA PHE A 47 4.82 12.09 -19.34
C PHE A 47 5.39 12.13 -20.78
N LYS A 48 6.62 11.65 -20.97
CA LYS A 48 7.24 11.57 -22.28
C LYS A 48 6.58 10.51 -23.19
N ASP A 49 6.30 9.34 -22.62
CA ASP A 49 5.81 8.15 -23.29
C ASP A 49 5.01 7.26 -22.33
N TYR A 50 4.55 6.11 -22.81
CA TYR A 50 3.77 5.14 -22.04
C TYR A 50 4.49 4.67 -20.77
N GLU A 51 5.77 4.35 -20.87
CA GLU A 51 6.56 3.84 -19.73
C GLU A 51 6.74 4.90 -18.64
N SER A 52 7.00 6.13 -19.05
CA SER A 52 7.09 7.27 -18.12
C SER A 52 5.77 7.50 -17.39
N GLY A 53 4.64 7.40 -18.09
CA GLY A 53 3.30 7.47 -17.50
C GLY A 53 3.04 6.33 -16.53
N ASN A 54 3.44 5.10 -16.86
CA ASN A 54 3.36 3.95 -15.95
C ASN A 54 4.20 4.15 -14.70
N MET A 55 5.43 4.64 -14.83
CA MET A 55 6.29 4.95 -13.69
C MET A 55 5.64 5.96 -12.74
N PHE A 56 5.01 7.03 -13.29
CA PHE A 56 4.26 7.97 -12.48
C PHE A 56 3.09 7.29 -11.74
N LEU A 57 2.30 6.48 -12.45
CA LEU A 57 1.16 5.74 -11.87
C LEU A 57 1.61 4.77 -10.76
N TRP A 58 2.72 4.04 -10.97
CA TRP A 58 3.28 3.13 -9.98
C TRP A 58 3.69 3.86 -8.71
N ASN A 59 4.38 5.00 -8.81
CA ASN A 59 4.75 5.80 -7.65
C ASN A 59 3.50 6.23 -6.87
N ILE A 60 2.49 6.80 -7.51
CA ILE A 60 1.24 7.19 -6.84
C ILE A 60 0.56 5.97 -6.19
N SER A 61 0.47 4.84 -6.89
CA SER A 61 -0.15 3.61 -6.37
C SER A 61 0.54 3.11 -5.12
N THR A 62 1.87 3.01 -5.14
CA THR A 62 2.66 2.54 -3.99
C THR A 62 2.41 3.41 -2.76
N PHE A 63 2.47 4.73 -2.91
CA PHE A 63 2.22 5.61 -1.77
C PHE A 63 0.74 5.63 -1.34
N CYS A 64 -0.22 5.41 -2.23
CA CYS A 64 -1.62 5.19 -1.85
C CYS A 64 -1.79 3.93 -1.00
N MET A 65 -1.01 2.88 -1.25
CA MET A 65 -1.07 1.62 -0.50
C MET A 65 -0.62 1.80 0.97
N PHE A 66 0.38 2.64 1.23
CA PHE A 66 0.99 2.80 2.55
C PHE A 66 0.68 4.14 3.25
N ASN A 67 0.01 5.09 2.59
CA ASN A 67 -0.41 6.35 3.19
C ASN A 67 -1.92 6.33 3.50
N TRP A 68 -2.29 5.69 4.60
CA TRP A 68 -3.67 5.45 5.02
C TRP A 68 -4.49 6.72 5.27
N THR A 69 -3.84 7.81 5.65
CA THR A 69 -4.50 9.06 6.06
C THR A 69 -4.69 10.01 4.88
N ASN A 70 -3.70 10.15 4.02
CA ASN A 70 -3.63 11.20 2.99
C ASN A 70 -3.78 10.70 1.55
N PHE A 71 -4.14 9.43 1.35
CA PHE A 71 -4.27 8.81 0.03
C PHE A 71 -5.13 9.62 -0.97
N LYS A 72 -6.18 10.33 -0.50
CA LYS A 72 -7.02 11.14 -1.37
C LYS A 72 -6.24 12.29 -2.01
N ILE A 73 -5.24 12.82 -1.31
CA ILE A 73 -4.37 13.88 -1.85
C ILE A 73 -3.50 13.32 -2.96
N LEU A 74 -2.96 12.11 -2.78
CA LEU A 74 -2.19 11.40 -3.81
C LEU A 74 -3.05 11.13 -5.06
N LEU A 75 -4.30 10.72 -4.86
CA LEU A 75 -5.25 10.53 -5.97
C LEU A 75 -5.66 11.86 -6.62
N ASP A 76 -5.73 12.95 -5.87
CA ASP A 76 -5.97 14.29 -6.43
C ASP A 76 -4.79 14.73 -7.31
N VAL A 77 -3.54 14.35 -6.97
CA VAL A 77 -2.37 14.54 -7.85
C VAL A 77 -2.56 13.75 -9.16
N LEU A 78 -2.95 12.48 -9.08
CA LEU A 78 -3.23 11.66 -10.26
C LEU A 78 -4.35 12.26 -11.11
N ILE A 79 -5.43 12.72 -10.49
CA ILE A 79 -6.56 13.37 -11.18
C ILE A 79 -6.08 14.62 -11.93
N HIS A 80 -5.22 15.43 -11.30
CA HIS A 80 -4.67 16.63 -11.92
C HIS A 80 -3.91 16.32 -13.22
N PHE A 81 -3.12 15.24 -13.21
CA PHE A 81 -2.30 14.83 -14.35
C PHE A 81 -2.95 13.78 -15.27
N SER A 82 -4.21 13.43 -15.06
CA SER A 82 -4.91 12.46 -15.92
C SER A 82 -4.95 12.87 -17.40
N PRO A 83 -5.06 14.18 -17.79
CA PRO A 83 -4.98 14.56 -19.19
C PRO A 83 -3.60 14.29 -19.83
N GLU A 84 -2.52 14.42 -19.08
CA GLU A 84 -1.16 14.12 -19.52
C GLU A 84 -0.96 12.62 -19.71
N LEU A 85 -1.47 11.80 -18.80
CA LEU A 85 -1.46 10.34 -18.91
C LEU A 85 -2.19 9.84 -20.17
N ILE A 86 -3.31 10.44 -20.54
CA ILE A 86 -4.01 10.11 -21.79
C ILE A 86 -3.12 10.40 -23.01
N LYS A 87 -2.33 11.49 -22.99
CA LYS A 87 -1.40 11.82 -24.08
C LYS A 87 -0.27 10.81 -24.22
N THR A 88 0.16 10.20 -23.13
CA THR A 88 1.16 9.11 -23.12
C THR A 88 0.60 7.75 -23.54
N LYS A 89 -0.68 7.69 -23.91
CA LYS A 89 -1.44 6.47 -24.26
C LYS A 89 -1.73 5.52 -23.10
N ASN A 90 -1.53 5.94 -21.86
CA ASN A 90 -2.03 5.21 -20.71
C ASN A 90 -3.56 5.25 -20.73
N THR A 91 -4.17 4.08 -20.63
CA THR A 91 -5.63 3.92 -20.70
C THR A 91 -6.24 3.87 -19.29
N GLU A 92 -7.57 4.01 -19.21
CA GLU A 92 -8.29 3.78 -17.95
C GLU A 92 -8.09 2.35 -17.42
N LEU A 93 -7.91 1.36 -18.32
CA LEU A 93 -7.64 -0.02 -17.93
C LEU A 93 -6.25 -0.18 -17.32
N ASP A 94 -5.23 0.51 -17.83
CA ASP A 94 -3.90 0.52 -17.22
C ASP A 94 -3.95 1.10 -15.81
N ILE A 95 -4.69 2.20 -15.61
CA ILE A 95 -4.91 2.77 -14.28
C ILE A 95 -5.62 1.76 -13.37
N ILE A 96 -6.69 1.12 -13.83
CA ILE A 96 -7.41 0.10 -13.06
C ILE A 96 -6.49 -1.07 -12.71
N ASP A 97 -5.65 -1.54 -13.62
CA ASP A 97 -4.75 -2.67 -13.38
C ASP A 97 -3.66 -2.34 -12.37
N ILE A 98 -3.09 -1.14 -12.41
CA ILE A 98 -2.12 -0.67 -11.41
C ILE A 98 -2.75 -0.55 -10.02
N PHE A 99 -4.00 -0.07 -9.92
CA PHE A 99 -4.73 0.08 -8.67
C PHE A 99 -5.62 -1.11 -8.31
N ASN A 100 -5.46 -2.25 -8.95
CA ASN A 100 -6.39 -3.40 -8.86
C ASN A 100 -6.59 -3.97 -7.46
N LEU A 101 -5.59 -3.86 -6.59
CA LEU A 101 -5.65 -4.30 -5.19
C LEU A 101 -6.38 -3.31 -4.28
N MET A 102 -6.69 -2.11 -4.79
CA MET A 102 -7.27 -1.00 -4.03
C MET A 102 -8.56 -0.54 -4.70
N ILE A 103 -9.61 -1.38 -4.66
CA ILE A 103 -10.88 -1.10 -5.36
C ILE A 103 -11.53 0.23 -4.94
N TRP A 104 -11.32 0.68 -3.70
CA TRP A 104 -11.76 1.98 -3.20
C TRP A 104 -11.07 3.15 -3.92
N THR A 105 -9.83 2.98 -4.39
CA THR A 105 -9.12 3.97 -5.23
C THR A 105 -9.81 4.10 -6.59
N VAL A 106 -10.09 2.96 -7.22
CA VAL A 106 -10.82 2.93 -8.51
C VAL A 106 -12.20 3.58 -8.36
N TYR A 107 -12.91 3.32 -7.25
CA TYR A 107 -14.17 3.99 -6.96
C TYR A 107 -14.02 5.51 -6.79
N TYR A 108 -12.96 5.97 -6.11
CA TYR A 108 -12.68 7.40 -5.99
C TYR A 108 -12.41 8.04 -7.36
N LEU A 109 -11.56 7.43 -8.19
CA LEU A 109 -11.27 7.91 -9.55
C LEU A 109 -12.51 7.90 -10.46
N TYR A 110 -13.37 6.88 -10.34
CA TYR A 110 -14.66 6.83 -11.01
C TYR A 110 -15.56 8.00 -10.56
N SER A 111 -15.66 8.27 -9.27
CA SER A 111 -16.45 9.40 -8.73
C SER A 111 -15.98 10.76 -9.24
N LYS A 112 -14.70 10.86 -9.60
CA LYS A 112 -14.04 12.05 -10.19
C LYS A 112 -14.04 12.05 -11.73
N LYS A 113 -14.67 11.05 -12.37
CA LYS A 113 -14.79 10.91 -13.84
C LYS A 113 -13.44 10.73 -14.56
N VAL A 114 -12.43 10.20 -13.87
CA VAL A 114 -11.17 9.76 -14.47
C VAL A 114 -11.31 8.37 -15.09
N ILE A 115 -12.16 7.53 -14.49
CA ILE A 115 -12.49 6.19 -14.97
C ILE A 115 -13.96 6.16 -15.35
N SER A 116 -14.27 5.59 -16.52
CA SER A 116 -15.63 5.44 -17.05
C SER A 116 -16.30 4.16 -16.53
N ILE A 117 -17.63 4.09 -16.61
CA ILE A 117 -18.38 2.88 -16.28
C ILE A 117 -18.09 1.76 -17.27
N GLU A 118 -17.79 2.09 -18.53
CA GLU A 118 -17.45 1.12 -19.58
C GLU A 118 -16.15 0.37 -19.24
N SER A 119 -15.14 1.07 -18.72
CA SER A 119 -13.88 0.45 -18.28
C SER A 119 -14.08 -0.42 -17.04
N ILE A 120 -14.96 -0.02 -16.12
CA ILE A 120 -15.35 -0.83 -14.96
C ILE A 120 -16.08 -2.10 -15.40
N ILE A 121 -17.02 -2.02 -16.36
CA ILE A 121 -17.73 -3.18 -16.90
C ILE A 121 -16.76 -4.15 -17.56
N LYS A 122 -15.84 -3.68 -18.38
CA LYS A 122 -14.79 -4.53 -18.97
C LYS A 122 -13.97 -5.27 -17.91
N THR A 123 -13.61 -4.58 -16.83
CA THR A 123 -12.89 -5.20 -15.71
C THR A 123 -13.76 -6.21 -14.96
N ALA A 124 -15.03 -5.93 -14.79
CA ALA A 124 -15.99 -6.81 -14.14
C ALA A 124 -16.23 -8.14 -14.89
N GLU A 125 -15.94 -8.21 -16.20
CA GLU A 125 -16.03 -9.44 -16.99
C GLU A 125 -15.06 -10.54 -16.51
N TYR A 126 -13.94 -10.17 -15.91
CA TYR A 126 -12.92 -11.10 -15.43
C TYR A 126 -12.57 -10.94 -13.94
N ARG A 127 -13.14 -9.92 -13.26
CA ARG A 127 -12.94 -9.67 -11.82
C ARG A 127 -14.27 -9.49 -11.10
N ASN A 128 -14.79 -10.56 -10.52
CA ASN A 128 -16.07 -10.57 -9.80
C ASN A 128 -16.19 -9.50 -8.71
N LEU A 129 -15.09 -9.13 -8.06
CA LEU A 129 -15.08 -8.07 -7.05
C LEU A 129 -15.53 -6.73 -7.63
N TYR A 130 -15.09 -6.40 -8.86
CA TYR A 130 -15.51 -5.16 -9.51
C TYR A 130 -17.00 -5.14 -9.81
N TYR A 131 -17.55 -6.23 -10.32
CA TYR A 131 -18.98 -6.32 -10.51
C TYR A 131 -19.75 -6.11 -9.20
N VAL A 132 -19.37 -6.84 -8.14
CA VAL A 132 -20.05 -6.75 -6.84
C VAL A 132 -19.93 -5.35 -6.24
N TYR A 133 -18.75 -4.77 -6.26
CA TYR A 133 -18.48 -3.46 -5.64
C TYR A 133 -19.15 -2.30 -6.40
N PHE A 134 -19.22 -2.37 -7.74
CA PHE A 134 -19.85 -1.37 -8.61
C PHE A 134 -21.26 -1.77 -9.08
N TYR A 135 -21.87 -2.79 -8.44
CA TYR A 135 -23.18 -3.27 -8.82
C TYR A 135 -24.23 -2.17 -9.02
N PRO A 136 -24.40 -1.18 -8.12
CA PRO A 136 -25.42 -0.15 -8.31
C PRO A 136 -25.20 0.69 -9.58
N GLU A 137 -23.96 1.01 -9.92
CA GLU A 137 -23.63 1.80 -11.11
C GLU A 137 -23.78 0.98 -12.39
N ILE A 138 -23.37 -0.29 -12.37
CA ILE A 138 -23.51 -1.22 -13.49
C ILE A 138 -24.99 -1.49 -13.74
N ASP A 139 -25.80 -1.70 -12.69
CA ASP A 139 -27.24 -1.95 -12.80
C ASP A 139 -27.99 -0.72 -13.36
N GLN A 140 -27.58 0.47 -12.98
CA GLN A 140 -28.10 1.72 -13.55
C GLN A 140 -27.74 1.90 -15.02
N TYR A 141 -26.54 1.46 -15.43
CA TYR A 141 -26.05 1.60 -16.79
C TYR A 141 -26.64 0.55 -17.76
N ASP A 142 -26.64 -0.73 -17.36
CA ASP A 142 -27.19 -1.86 -18.12
C ASP A 142 -27.82 -2.92 -17.17
N HIS A 143 -29.12 -2.76 -16.93
CA HIS A 143 -29.88 -3.64 -16.06
C HIS A 143 -29.91 -5.10 -16.56
N ASN A 144 -29.97 -5.32 -17.88
CA ASN A 144 -30.02 -6.68 -18.43
C ASN A 144 -28.70 -7.42 -18.22
N TYR A 145 -27.57 -6.73 -18.43
CA TYR A 145 -26.25 -7.25 -18.15
C TYR A 145 -26.07 -7.55 -16.65
N SER A 146 -26.50 -6.62 -15.81
CA SER A 146 -26.44 -6.76 -14.35
C SER A 146 -27.23 -7.98 -13.83
N GLU A 147 -28.50 -8.18 -14.25
CA GLU A 147 -29.29 -9.32 -13.81
C GLU A 147 -28.67 -10.67 -14.23
N LYS A 148 -28.05 -10.73 -15.41
CA LYS A 148 -27.34 -11.93 -15.88
C LYS A 148 -26.16 -12.27 -14.98
N LEU A 149 -25.30 -11.30 -14.67
CA LEU A 149 -24.14 -11.51 -13.80
C LEU A 149 -24.54 -11.79 -12.36
N LYS A 150 -25.57 -11.12 -11.85
CA LYS A 150 -26.11 -11.36 -10.51
C LYS A 150 -26.50 -12.82 -10.29
N SER A 151 -27.18 -13.42 -11.27
CA SER A 151 -27.56 -14.83 -11.19
C SER A 151 -26.31 -15.73 -11.15
N THR A 152 -25.28 -15.41 -11.94
CA THR A 152 -24.00 -16.13 -11.96
C THR A 152 -23.29 -16.03 -10.62
N ILE A 153 -23.08 -14.82 -10.10
CA ILE A 153 -22.36 -14.58 -8.83
C ILE A 153 -23.03 -15.31 -7.66
N LEU A 154 -24.36 -15.31 -7.60
CA LEU A 154 -25.08 -15.92 -6.49
C LEU A 154 -25.18 -17.45 -6.56
N SER A 155 -25.06 -18.05 -7.74
CA SER A 155 -25.21 -19.50 -7.96
C SER A 155 -23.90 -20.26 -8.14
N ASP A 156 -22.81 -19.58 -8.52
CA ASP A 156 -21.54 -20.24 -8.82
C ASP A 156 -20.81 -20.62 -7.52
N CYS A 157 -20.59 -21.94 -7.34
CA CYS A 157 -19.90 -22.47 -6.17
C CYS A 157 -18.37 -22.21 -6.15
N TYR A 158 -17.79 -21.76 -7.25
CA TYR A 158 -16.38 -21.39 -7.35
C TYR A 158 -16.11 -19.94 -6.91
N ILE A 159 -17.15 -19.13 -6.72
CA ILE A 159 -16.99 -17.76 -6.24
C ILE A 159 -16.84 -17.77 -4.71
N ASP A 160 -15.90 -16.93 -4.23
CA ASP A 160 -15.62 -16.74 -2.81
C ASP A 160 -16.93 -16.46 -2.03
N LYS A 161 -17.15 -17.23 -0.96
CA LYS A 161 -18.36 -17.11 -0.12
C LYS A 161 -18.45 -15.78 0.60
N ASP A 162 -17.32 -15.17 0.97
CA ASP A 162 -17.29 -13.87 1.59
C ASP A 162 -17.76 -12.80 0.60
N LEU A 163 -17.31 -12.90 -0.67
CA LEU A 163 -17.76 -12.02 -1.74
C LEU A 163 -19.28 -12.21 -2.04
N GLN A 164 -19.77 -13.43 -2.06
CA GLN A 164 -21.21 -13.70 -2.22
C GLN A 164 -22.03 -13.15 -1.04
N GLY A 165 -21.50 -13.30 0.18
CA GLY A 165 -22.10 -12.73 1.39
C GLY A 165 -22.16 -11.21 1.33
N PHE A 166 -21.06 -10.58 0.96
CA PHE A 166 -20.98 -9.16 0.75
C PHE A 166 -21.97 -8.67 -0.31
N PHE A 167 -22.07 -9.35 -1.45
CA PHE A 167 -23.03 -9.01 -2.49
C PHE A 167 -24.49 -9.06 -2.00
N LYS A 168 -24.85 -10.07 -1.20
CA LYS A 168 -26.18 -10.16 -0.58
C LYS A 168 -26.49 -8.95 0.30
N THR A 169 -25.49 -8.43 1.05
CA THR A 169 -25.68 -7.22 1.86
C THR A 169 -25.90 -5.99 1.00
N ILE A 170 -25.22 -5.87 -0.14
CA ILE A 170 -25.41 -4.77 -1.11
C ILE A 170 -26.84 -4.79 -1.69
N LEU A 171 -27.32 -6.00 -2.08
CA LEU A 171 -28.67 -6.15 -2.61
C LEU A 171 -29.77 -5.81 -1.58
N GLN A 172 -29.49 -6.00 -0.28
CA GLN A 172 -30.43 -5.66 0.80
C GLN A 172 -30.46 -4.15 1.09
N ASP A 173 -29.32 -3.45 1.02
CA ASP A 173 -29.22 -2.03 1.34
C ASP A 173 -28.16 -1.34 0.45
N PRO A 174 -28.51 -1.02 -0.81
CA PRO A 174 -27.61 -0.34 -1.74
C PRO A 174 -27.18 1.06 -1.26
N GLU A 175 -28.03 1.77 -0.54
CA GLU A 175 -27.72 3.11 -0.03
C GLU A 175 -26.66 3.05 1.07
N LYS A 176 -26.74 2.10 1.98
CA LYS A 176 -25.70 1.85 2.99
C LYS A 176 -24.38 1.44 2.35
N HIS A 177 -24.44 0.65 1.28
CA HIS A 177 -23.25 0.29 0.51
C HIS A 177 -22.55 1.54 -0.05
N LYS A 178 -23.31 2.45 -0.67
CA LYS A 178 -22.79 3.72 -1.18
C LYS A 178 -22.15 4.57 -0.07
N GLN A 179 -22.83 4.73 1.06
CA GLN A 179 -22.28 5.47 2.22
C GLN A 179 -20.97 4.87 2.72
N ASN A 180 -20.89 3.53 2.83
CA ASN A 180 -19.68 2.85 3.27
C ASN A 180 -18.51 3.02 2.29
N ARG A 181 -18.77 3.03 0.98
CA ARG A 181 -17.74 3.30 -0.04
C ARG A 181 -17.22 4.74 0.05
N ASP A 182 -18.09 5.71 0.29
CA ASP A 182 -17.71 7.13 0.44
C ASP A 182 -16.79 7.35 1.66
N ILE A 183 -17.07 6.61 2.77
CA ILE A 183 -16.24 6.63 3.97
C ILE A 183 -14.89 5.96 3.69
N SER A 184 -14.87 4.86 2.96
CA SER A 184 -13.68 4.07 2.61
C SER A 184 -12.89 3.57 3.83
N TYR A 185 -13.59 3.16 4.89
CA TYR A 185 -13.07 2.54 6.10
C TYR A 185 -13.97 1.42 6.58
N HIS A 186 -13.45 0.57 7.45
CA HIS A 186 -14.26 -0.44 8.11
C HIS A 186 -15.48 0.18 8.80
N PRO A 187 -16.71 -0.34 8.57
CA PRO A 187 -17.95 0.32 9.02
C PRO A 187 -18.21 0.19 10.53
N SER A 188 -17.44 -0.61 11.27
CA SER A 188 -17.62 -0.82 12.71
C SER A 188 -17.32 0.45 13.51
N THR A 189 -18.21 0.77 14.46
CA THR A 189 -18.00 1.87 15.42
C THR A 189 -16.76 1.66 16.27
N LEU A 190 -16.48 0.42 16.69
CA LEU A 190 -15.26 0.10 17.47
C LEU A 190 -14.00 0.38 16.64
N HIS A 191 -13.99 0.02 15.36
CA HIS A 191 -12.87 0.30 14.47
C HIS A 191 -12.65 1.82 14.30
N LYS A 192 -13.75 2.59 14.17
CA LYS A 192 -13.68 4.05 14.10
C LYS A 192 -13.06 4.65 15.38
N ILE A 193 -13.49 4.20 16.56
CA ILE A 193 -12.97 4.65 17.85
C ILE A 193 -11.46 4.38 17.95
N ILE A 194 -11.00 3.20 17.51
CA ILE A 194 -9.57 2.88 17.51
C ILE A 194 -8.83 3.82 16.56
N ARG A 195 -9.32 4.02 15.35
CA ARG A 195 -8.68 4.91 14.35
C ARG A 195 -8.56 6.36 14.84
N GLU A 196 -9.50 6.82 15.65
CA GLU A 196 -9.52 8.16 16.23
C GLU A 196 -8.72 8.27 17.55
N ASP A 197 -8.13 7.15 18.03
CA ASP A 197 -7.41 7.01 19.30
C ASP A 197 -8.22 7.51 20.51
N ASP A 198 -9.55 7.36 20.47
CA ASP A 198 -10.46 7.77 21.54
C ASP A 198 -10.48 6.68 22.63
N ILE A 199 -9.55 6.80 23.59
CA ILE A 199 -9.36 5.81 24.67
C ILE A 199 -10.58 5.73 25.59
N ASP A 200 -11.26 6.83 25.88
CA ASP A 200 -12.41 6.85 26.80
C ASP A 200 -13.60 6.11 26.18
N SER A 201 -13.90 6.39 24.91
CA SER A 201 -14.93 5.67 24.16
C SER A 201 -14.56 4.20 23.96
N PHE A 202 -13.26 3.89 23.76
CA PHE A 202 -12.78 2.52 23.64
C PHE A 202 -13.03 1.71 24.90
N GLN A 203 -12.62 2.20 26.07
CA GLN A 203 -12.85 1.53 27.36
C GLN A 203 -14.34 1.33 27.64
N SER A 204 -15.15 2.34 27.35
CA SER A 204 -16.59 2.28 27.51
C SER A 204 -17.25 1.21 26.64
N ILE A 205 -16.89 1.14 25.34
CA ILE A 205 -17.48 0.18 24.39
C ILE A 205 -17.03 -1.24 24.67
N ILE A 206 -15.75 -1.46 25.05
CA ILE A 206 -15.21 -2.78 25.43
C ILE A 206 -15.97 -3.32 26.63
N SER A 207 -16.10 -2.51 27.70
CA SER A 207 -16.79 -2.92 28.92
C SER A 207 -18.28 -3.17 28.70
N ARG A 208 -18.97 -2.25 27.98
CA ARG A 208 -20.41 -2.32 27.74
C ARG A 208 -20.82 -3.53 26.91
N ASN A 209 -20.03 -3.89 25.90
CA ASN A 209 -20.34 -4.99 24.96
C ASN A 209 -19.61 -6.29 25.34
N ASN A 210 -18.84 -6.29 26.42
CA ASN A 210 -18.05 -7.43 26.87
C ASN A 210 -17.14 -8.00 25.78
N TYR A 211 -16.50 -7.12 24.98
CA TYR A 211 -15.54 -7.55 23.98
C TYR A 211 -14.27 -8.13 24.66
N SER A 212 -13.78 -9.22 24.13
CA SER A 212 -12.43 -9.72 24.49
C SER A 212 -11.37 -8.76 23.94
N PHE A 213 -10.26 -8.55 24.65
CA PHE A 213 -9.11 -7.81 24.13
C PHE A 213 -8.46 -8.50 22.91
N ASN A 214 -8.67 -9.80 22.76
CA ASN A 214 -8.28 -10.58 21.58
C ASN A 214 -9.33 -10.58 20.45
N TYR A 215 -10.34 -9.71 20.54
CA TYR A 215 -11.35 -9.57 19.48
C TYR A 215 -10.68 -9.28 18.15
N ARG A 216 -11.20 -9.94 17.08
CA ARG A 216 -10.77 -9.71 15.70
C ARG A 216 -11.95 -9.19 14.90
N PHE A 217 -11.67 -8.17 14.10
CA PHE A 217 -12.66 -7.65 13.16
C PHE A 217 -12.89 -8.66 12.04
N GLU A 218 -14.14 -8.79 11.61
CA GLU A 218 -14.43 -9.49 10.35
C GLU A 218 -13.88 -8.67 9.18
N TYR A 219 -13.47 -9.37 8.12
CA TYR A 219 -13.00 -8.71 6.91
C TYR A 219 -14.07 -7.79 6.32
N SER A 220 -13.67 -6.61 5.88
CA SER A 220 -14.54 -5.66 5.22
C SER A 220 -13.98 -5.25 3.86
N PHE A 221 -14.78 -5.43 2.81
CA PHE A 221 -14.43 -4.96 1.46
C PHE A 221 -14.38 -3.42 1.34
N TYR A 222 -14.73 -2.68 2.38
CA TYR A 222 -14.57 -1.23 2.46
C TYR A 222 -13.25 -0.82 3.10
N GLU A 223 -12.55 -1.75 3.75
CA GLU A 223 -11.30 -1.45 4.42
C GLU A 223 -10.17 -1.26 3.41
N ARG A 224 -9.37 -0.24 3.65
CA ARG A 224 -8.26 0.13 2.76
C ARG A 224 -6.96 -0.59 3.09
N ILE A 225 -6.89 -1.23 4.23
CA ILE A 225 -5.69 -1.95 4.64
C ILE A 225 -5.54 -3.16 3.74
N TYR A 226 -4.57 -3.09 2.82
CA TYR A 226 -4.18 -4.24 2.03
C TYR A 226 -3.37 -5.21 2.89
N SER A 227 -3.91 -6.39 3.13
CA SER A 227 -3.21 -7.47 3.80
C SER A 227 -3.76 -8.82 3.35
N THR A 228 -2.88 -9.82 3.28
CA THR A 228 -3.28 -11.23 3.12
C THR A 228 -4.01 -11.75 4.37
N ASN A 229 -3.83 -11.10 5.51
CA ASN A 229 -4.58 -11.40 6.73
C ASN A 229 -5.89 -10.62 6.74
N LYS A 230 -7.01 -11.33 6.63
CA LYS A 230 -8.35 -10.73 6.51
C LYS A 230 -8.94 -10.23 7.85
N ASN A 231 -8.43 -10.71 8.99
CA ASN A 231 -9.05 -10.48 10.30
C ASN A 231 -8.07 -9.82 11.27
N PHE A 232 -8.07 -8.48 11.32
CA PHE A 232 -7.22 -7.71 12.21
C PHE A 232 -7.70 -7.78 13.66
N SER A 233 -6.78 -7.96 14.61
CA SER A 233 -7.05 -7.79 16.04
C SER A 233 -7.08 -6.31 16.43
N LEU A 234 -7.62 -6.01 17.62
CA LEU A 234 -7.69 -4.64 18.15
C LEU A 234 -6.32 -3.97 18.17
N ILE A 235 -5.26 -4.68 18.64
CA ILE A 235 -3.91 -4.12 18.74
C ILE A 235 -3.28 -3.89 17.36
N GLN A 236 -3.57 -4.75 16.37
CA GLN A 236 -3.11 -4.59 14.99
C GLN A 236 -3.76 -3.36 14.33
N VAL A 237 -5.07 -3.14 14.55
CA VAL A 237 -5.75 -1.92 14.09
C VAL A 237 -5.18 -0.68 14.78
N ALA A 238 -4.93 -0.73 16.10
CA ALA A 238 -4.32 0.38 16.82
C ALA A 238 -2.91 0.70 16.28
N ALA A 239 -2.11 -0.34 16.01
CA ALA A 239 -0.77 -0.18 15.45
C ALA A 239 -0.79 0.48 14.07
N ILE A 240 -1.65 0.00 13.15
CA ILE A 240 -1.68 0.48 11.76
C ILE A 240 -2.24 1.91 11.63
N TYR A 241 -3.10 2.33 12.56
CA TYR A 241 -3.59 3.72 12.60
C TYR A 241 -2.77 4.64 13.52
N GLY A 242 -1.71 4.13 14.15
CA GLY A 242 -0.86 4.90 15.04
C GLY A 242 -1.55 5.34 16.34
N SER A 243 -2.59 4.61 16.77
CA SER A 243 -3.45 4.90 17.92
C SER A 243 -2.74 4.55 19.20
N ILE A 244 -1.81 5.40 19.63
CA ILE A 244 -0.83 5.12 20.70
C ILE A 244 -1.47 4.89 22.07
N GLN A 245 -2.54 5.62 22.42
CA GLN A 245 -3.20 5.49 23.71
C GLN A 245 -3.90 4.13 23.83
N ILE A 246 -4.66 3.76 22.79
CA ILE A 246 -5.36 2.47 22.72
C ILE A 246 -4.34 1.34 22.60
N PHE A 247 -3.26 1.51 21.81
CA PHE A 247 -2.19 0.51 21.71
C PHE A 247 -1.56 0.21 23.06
N LYS A 248 -1.15 1.24 23.81
CA LYS A 248 -0.58 1.08 25.17
C LYS A 248 -1.56 0.43 26.14
N TYR A 249 -2.83 0.80 26.07
CA TYR A 249 -3.86 0.20 26.90
C TYR A 249 -4.03 -1.30 26.61
N LEU A 250 -4.07 -1.69 25.34
CA LEU A 250 -4.17 -3.10 24.93
C LEU A 250 -2.91 -3.88 25.29
N TRP A 251 -1.73 -3.31 25.03
CA TRP A 251 -0.45 -3.95 25.32
C TRP A 251 -0.26 -4.28 26.80
N MET A 252 -0.87 -3.52 27.71
CA MET A 252 -0.83 -3.77 29.16
C MET A 252 -1.72 -4.94 29.62
N GLN A 253 -2.51 -5.54 28.72
CA GLN A 253 -3.37 -6.67 29.05
C GLN A 253 -2.57 -7.98 28.93
N ASP A 254 -2.73 -8.86 29.93
CA ASP A 254 -1.95 -10.12 30.05
C ASP A 254 -2.11 -11.06 28.85
N ASP A 255 -3.27 -11.02 28.18
CA ASP A 255 -3.60 -11.91 27.07
C ASP A 255 -3.11 -11.39 25.69
N ILE A 256 -2.53 -10.20 25.62
CA ILE A 256 -2.11 -9.58 24.36
C ILE A 256 -0.64 -9.89 24.08
N GLN A 257 -0.40 -10.47 22.90
CA GLN A 257 0.94 -10.72 22.40
C GLN A 257 1.27 -9.80 21.25
N ILE A 258 2.47 -9.23 21.28
CA ILE A 258 3.06 -8.51 20.14
C ILE A 258 3.80 -9.55 19.31
N ASP A 259 3.32 -9.79 18.11
CA ASP A 259 3.91 -10.67 17.12
C ASP A 259 4.51 -9.89 15.95
N ASP A 260 5.15 -10.58 15.04
CA ASP A 260 5.78 -10.01 13.83
C ASP A 260 4.78 -9.23 12.97
N PHE A 261 3.51 -9.65 12.95
CA PHE A 261 2.48 -8.95 12.20
C PHE A 261 2.02 -7.65 12.90
N VAL A 262 2.07 -7.56 14.23
CA VAL A 262 1.88 -6.30 14.95
C VAL A 262 3.00 -5.32 14.63
N LEU A 263 4.26 -5.79 14.54
CA LEU A 263 5.40 -4.96 14.12
C LEU A 263 5.21 -4.45 12.67
N PHE A 264 4.80 -5.32 11.75
CA PHE A 264 4.43 -4.89 10.38
C PHE A 264 3.37 -3.78 10.38
N CYS A 265 2.30 -3.95 11.17
CA CYS A 265 1.25 -2.94 11.34
C CYS A 265 1.79 -1.62 11.90
N ALA A 266 2.69 -1.69 12.90
CA ALA A 266 3.30 -0.53 13.53
C ALA A 266 4.18 0.26 12.54
N ILE A 267 5.02 -0.44 11.77
CA ILE A 267 5.87 0.16 10.74
C ILE A 267 4.98 0.82 9.67
N SER A 268 3.97 0.11 9.17
CA SER A 268 3.02 0.66 8.20
C SER A 268 2.24 1.87 8.73
N GLY A 269 1.96 1.88 10.03
CA GLY A 269 1.26 2.97 10.74
C GLY A 269 2.13 4.20 11.02
N ARG A 270 3.45 4.11 10.85
CA ARG A 270 4.41 5.23 10.99
C ARG A 270 4.39 5.91 12.37
N ASN A 271 4.03 5.20 13.43
CA ASN A 271 4.12 5.72 14.79
C ASN A 271 5.35 5.15 15.49
N TYR A 272 6.39 5.97 15.62
CA TYR A 272 7.68 5.55 16.17
C TYR A 272 7.60 5.06 17.62
N ASP A 273 6.70 5.60 18.45
CA ASP A 273 6.50 5.12 19.82
C ASP A 273 5.97 3.68 19.84
N ILE A 274 5.04 3.35 18.93
CA ILE A 274 4.52 1.99 18.78
C ILE A 274 5.59 1.05 18.25
N ILE A 275 6.37 1.50 17.25
CA ILE A 275 7.48 0.72 16.68
C ILE A 275 8.49 0.37 17.77
N HIS A 276 8.90 1.34 18.58
CA HIS A 276 9.82 1.11 19.71
C HIS A 276 9.29 0.09 20.70
N ILE A 277 8.01 0.18 21.09
CA ILE A 277 7.39 -0.83 21.97
C ILE A 277 7.46 -2.22 21.34
N CYS A 278 7.22 -2.34 20.03
CA CYS A 278 7.32 -3.61 19.33
C CYS A 278 8.76 -4.13 19.30
N GLU A 279 9.76 -3.29 19.01
CA GLU A 279 11.17 -3.66 18.95
C GLU A 279 11.72 -4.18 20.29
N GLU A 280 11.23 -3.66 21.42
CA GLU A 280 11.61 -4.16 22.75
C GLU A 280 11.14 -5.60 23.00
N LYS A 281 10.16 -6.08 22.24
CA LYS A 281 9.52 -7.39 22.42
C LYS A 281 9.91 -8.40 21.34
N ILE A 282 10.24 -7.92 20.16
CA ILE A 282 10.48 -8.78 19.00
C ILE A 282 11.76 -8.34 18.31
N ASP A 283 12.71 -9.26 18.20
CA ASP A 283 13.84 -9.12 17.28
C ASP A 283 13.50 -9.86 15.99
N SER A 284 12.88 -9.14 15.06
CA SER A 284 12.48 -9.70 13.77
C SER A 284 13.40 -9.22 12.66
N PRO A 285 14.00 -10.13 11.87
CA PRO A 285 14.74 -9.75 10.67
C PRO A 285 13.83 -9.12 9.61
N SER A 286 12.54 -9.40 9.64
CA SER A 286 11.58 -8.86 8.67
C SER A 286 11.35 -7.35 8.80
N LYS A 287 11.79 -6.70 9.89
CA LYS A 287 11.62 -5.24 10.11
C LYS A 287 12.24 -4.40 9.00
N ILE A 288 13.38 -4.83 8.45
CA ILE A 288 14.05 -4.17 7.29
C ILE A 288 13.13 -4.26 6.06
N VAL A 289 12.63 -5.45 5.75
CA VAL A 289 11.69 -5.66 4.64
C VAL A 289 10.42 -4.82 4.78
N TYR A 290 9.86 -4.74 5.98
CA TYR A 290 8.66 -3.95 6.25
C TYR A 290 8.89 -2.45 6.07
N SER A 291 10.04 -1.93 6.53
CA SER A 291 10.40 -0.52 6.36
C SER A 291 10.67 -0.15 4.90
N ILE A 292 11.36 -1.01 4.14
CA ILE A 292 11.58 -0.86 2.70
C ILE A 292 10.24 -0.78 1.96
N ASN A 293 9.37 -1.75 2.20
CA ASN A 293 8.07 -1.84 1.55
C ASN A 293 7.16 -0.63 1.85
N SER A 294 7.30 -0.06 3.05
CA SER A 294 6.52 1.11 3.49
C SER A 294 7.19 2.46 3.17
N HIS A 295 8.31 2.46 2.40
CA HIS A 295 9.07 3.66 2.05
C HIS A 295 9.49 4.51 3.27
N GLN A 296 9.89 3.84 4.35
CA GLN A 296 10.40 4.50 5.54
C GLN A 296 11.93 4.39 5.57
N ASN A 297 12.58 5.13 4.67
CA ASN A 297 14.02 5.00 4.40
C ASN A 297 14.87 5.24 5.66
N GLU A 298 14.56 6.27 6.45
CA GLU A 298 15.28 6.56 7.70
C GLU A 298 15.15 5.43 8.74
N LEU A 299 13.98 4.78 8.76
CA LEU A 299 13.75 3.62 9.62
C LEU A 299 14.48 2.38 9.09
N THR A 300 14.58 2.24 7.76
CA THR A 300 15.38 1.19 7.14
C THR A 300 16.85 1.34 7.50
N ASP A 301 17.40 2.54 7.35
CA ASP A 301 18.78 2.88 7.70
C ASP A 301 19.06 2.56 9.18
N TYR A 302 18.18 3.00 10.07
CA TYR A 302 18.27 2.71 11.51
C TYR A 302 18.30 1.18 11.79
N PHE A 303 17.44 0.40 11.14
CA PHE A 303 17.42 -1.05 11.35
C PHE A 303 18.66 -1.74 10.82
N ILE A 304 19.22 -1.27 9.70
CA ILE A 304 20.47 -1.81 9.14
C ILE A 304 21.62 -1.46 10.06
N GLU A 305 21.79 -0.19 10.47
CA GLU A 305 22.84 0.24 11.40
C GLU A 305 22.80 -0.56 12.71
N LYS A 306 21.62 -0.76 13.27
CA LYS A 306 21.45 -1.54 14.51
C LYS A 306 21.81 -3.01 14.32
N SER A 307 21.54 -3.60 13.16
CA SER A 307 21.95 -4.96 12.84
C SER A 307 23.47 -5.09 12.70
N ASP A 308 24.12 -4.09 12.13
CA ASP A 308 25.58 -4.02 11.96
C ASP A 308 26.31 -3.85 13.29
N GLU A 309 25.73 -3.10 14.23
CA GLU A 309 26.30 -2.96 15.58
C GLU A 309 26.34 -4.29 16.33
N LEU A 310 25.36 -5.15 16.12
CA LEU A 310 25.30 -6.50 16.72
C LEU A 310 26.31 -7.47 16.07
N ASN A 311 26.75 -7.20 14.83
CA ASN A 311 27.66 -8.06 14.05
C ASN A 311 29.12 -7.55 14.01
N LYS A 312 29.49 -6.55 14.79
CA LYS A 312 30.80 -5.85 14.79
C LYS A 312 32.05 -6.67 15.16
N ASP A 313 32.00 -8.00 15.19
CA ASP A 313 33.18 -8.86 15.37
C ASP A 313 33.97 -9.14 14.07
N ILE A 314 33.59 -8.55 12.95
CA ILE A 314 34.24 -8.75 11.65
C ILE A 314 34.85 -7.43 11.18
N ASN A 315 36.19 -7.38 11.10
CA ASN A 315 36.97 -6.27 10.55
C ASN A 315 36.68 -6.09 9.05
N ASP A 316 35.71 -5.29 8.72
CA ASP A 316 35.44 -4.86 7.34
C ASP A 316 35.46 -3.33 7.28
N ASP A 317 36.49 -2.81 6.55
CA ASP A 317 36.66 -1.37 6.29
C ASP A 317 35.73 -0.83 5.19
N ASP A 318 34.62 -1.55 4.89
CA ASP A 318 33.71 -1.16 3.81
C ASP A 318 32.60 -0.26 4.37
N ASP A 319 32.64 1.03 3.99
CA ASP A 319 31.73 2.11 4.45
C ASP A 319 30.31 2.01 3.86
N CYS A 320 29.93 0.89 3.20
CA CYS A 320 28.60 0.75 2.59
C CYS A 320 27.55 0.34 3.63
N LEU A 321 26.62 1.26 3.98
CA LEU A 321 25.51 0.99 4.90
C LEU A 321 24.67 -0.24 4.50
N TYR A 322 24.51 -0.49 3.21
CA TYR A 322 23.64 -1.55 2.68
C TYR A 322 24.36 -2.87 2.37
N LYS A 323 25.61 -3.06 2.85
CA LYS A 323 26.38 -4.28 2.61
C LYS A 323 25.73 -5.57 3.15
N ASN A 324 24.83 -5.44 4.12
CA ASN A 324 24.10 -6.57 4.72
C ASN A 324 22.68 -6.70 4.16
N LEU A 325 22.31 -5.91 3.15
CA LEU A 325 21.02 -6.06 2.49
C LEU A 325 21.04 -7.35 1.66
N ASP A 326 20.17 -8.30 2.01
CA ASP A 326 20.06 -9.54 1.25
C ASP A 326 19.28 -9.34 -0.07
N ILE A 327 19.41 -10.32 -0.96
CA ILE A 327 18.77 -10.29 -2.28
C ILE A 327 17.23 -10.23 -2.16
N ASN A 328 16.65 -10.83 -1.11
CA ASN A 328 15.18 -10.78 -0.90
C ASN A 328 14.73 -9.37 -0.56
N SER A 329 15.44 -8.68 0.34
CA SER A 329 15.16 -7.28 0.70
C SER A 329 15.31 -6.35 -0.49
N PHE A 330 16.33 -6.56 -1.35
CA PHE A 330 16.47 -5.85 -2.61
C PHE A 330 15.31 -6.13 -3.58
N GLY A 331 14.90 -7.41 -3.69
CA GLY A 331 13.70 -7.78 -4.46
C GLY A 331 12.44 -7.05 -4.00
N ILE A 332 12.26 -6.87 -2.69
CA ILE A 332 11.15 -6.07 -2.14
C ILE A 332 11.30 -4.59 -2.49
N ALA A 333 12.51 -4.04 -2.47
CA ALA A 333 12.74 -2.65 -2.88
C ALA A 333 12.34 -2.43 -4.36
N ILE A 334 12.65 -3.37 -5.25
CA ILE A 334 12.21 -3.34 -6.65
C ILE A 334 10.67 -3.40 -6.73
N LEU A 335 10.05 -4.38 -6.07
CA LEU A 335 8.59 -4.57 -6.11
C LEU A 335 7.81 -3.37 -5.54
N SER A 336 8.36 -2.70 -4.54
CA SER A 336 7.78 -1.48 -3.96
C SER A 336 8.23 -0.20 -4.66
N ALA A 337 9.05 -0.31 -5.72
CA ALA A 337 9.65 0.84 -6.40
C ALA A 337 10.38 1.81 -5.44
N ASN A 338 11.04 1.28 -4.39
CA ASN A 338 11.80 2.10 -3.45
C ASN A 338 13.16 2.46 -4.05
N PHE A 339 13.20 3.54 -4.83
CA PHE A 339 14.39 3.96 -5.56
C PHE A 339 15.56 4.35 -4.65
N HIS A 340 15.29 4.88 -3.46
CA HIS A 340 16.32 5.18 -2.48
C HIS A 340 17.14 3.93 -2.15
N ILE A 341 16.47 2.85 -1.75
CA ILE A 341 17.13 1.59 -1.39
C ILE A 341 17.78 0.92 -2.60
N ILE A 342 17.09 0.90 -3.77
CA ILE A 342 17.63 0.31 -4.99
C ILE A 342 18.98 0.94 -5.35
N LEU A 343 19.07 2.25 -5.39
CA LEU A 343 20.28 2.96 -5.79
C LEU A 343 21.40 2.81 -4.75
N SER A 344 21.04 2.95 -3.47
CA SER A 344 22.02 2.87 -2.38
C SER A 344 22.65 1.49 -2.22
N SER A 345 21.92 0.43 -2.62
CA SER A 345 22.39 -0.96 -2.51
C SER A 345 22.91 -1.55 -3.82
N LEU A 346 22.83 -0.84 -4.95
CA LEU A 346 23.06 -1.41 -6.29
C LEU A 346 24.45 -2.00 -6.47
N HIS A 347 25.51 -1.33 -5.99
CA HIS A 347 26.90 -1.85 -6.05
C HIS A 347 27.05 -3.18 -5.32
N HIS A 348 26.55 -3.20 -4.07
CA HIS A 348 26.64 -4.40 -3.23
C HIS A 348 25.88 -5.58 -3.85
N ILE A 349 24.68 -5.35 -4.37
CA ILE A 349 23.85 -6.41 -4.97
C ILE A 349 24.45 -6.94 -6.27
N VAL A 350 25.05 -6.08 -7.11
CA VAL A 350 25.77 -6.53 -8.32
C VAL A 350 26.94 -7.42 -7.95
N ASP A 351 27.72 -7.04 -6.94
CA ASP A 351 28.84 -7.84 -6.44
C ASP A 351 28.39 -9.21 -5.89
N LEU A 352 27.24 -9.25 -5.19
CA LEU A 352 26.66 -10.52 -4.70
C LEU A 352 26.23 -11.42 -5.86
N ILE A 353 25.53 -10.86 -6.87
CA ILE A 353 25.08 -11.62 -8.04
C ILE A 353 26.28 -12.18 -8.83
N GLU A 354 27.36 -11.42 -8.99
CA GLU A 354 28.57 -11.86 -9.68
C GLU A 354 29.31 -12.97 -8.91
N LYS A 355 29.28 -12.94 -7.57
CA LYS A 355 29.92 -13.95 -6.70
C LYS A 355 29.16 -15.27 -6.63
N GLU A 356 27.81 -15.22 -6.70
CA GLU A 356 26.92 -16.39 -6.53
C GLU A 356 26.57 -17.12 -7.85
N GLU A 357 27.30 -16.92 -8.93
CA GLU A 357 27.13 -17.62 -10.22
C GLU A 357 25.69 -17.59 -10.78
N GLY A 358 25.05 -16.43 -10.81
CA GLY A 358 23.88 -16.19 -11.70
C GLY A 358 22.58 -16.90 -11.35
N ILE A 359 22.44 -17.50 -10.16
CA ILE A 359 21.22 -18.26 -9.78
C ILE A 359 19.99 -17.35 -9.54
N TYR A 360 20.18 -16.07 -9.33
CA TYR A 360 19.14 -15.16 -8.84
C TYR A 360 18.52 -14.17 -9.84
N LEU A 361 18.94 -14.19 -11.11
CA LEU A 361 18.28 -13.38 -12.17
C LEU A 361 16.83 -13.77 -12.46
N PHE A 362 16.32 -14.83 -11.82
CA PHE A 362 14.98 -15.38 -12.09
C PHE A 362 13.80 -14.64 -11.43
N TYR A 363 14.03 -13.87 -10.37
CA TYR A 363 12.94 -13.13 -9.71
C TYR A 363 12.66 -11.75 -10.33
N GLY A 364 13.65 -11.12 -10.96
CA GLY A 364 13.48 -9.85 -11.67
C GLY A 364 12.86 -10.00 -13.07
N ALA A 365 12.98 -11.18 -13.69
CA ALA A 365 12.55 -11.41 -15.09
C ALA A 365 11.04 -11.66 -15.27
N ASN A 366 10.26 -11.75 -14.19
CA ASN A 366 8.80 -11.90 -14.28
C ASN A 366 8.02 -10.56 -14.28
N TYR A 367 8.73 -9.46 -14.13
CA TYR A 367 8.18 -8.14 -14.29
C TYR A 367 9.07 -7.44 -15.31
N ASP A 368 8.54 -7.17 -16.51
CA ASP A 368 9.18 -6.41 -17.59
C ASP A 368 9.54 -4.98 -17.11
N PHE A 369 10.51 -4.89 -16.22
CA PHE A 369 11.25 -3.67 -16.00
C PHE A 369 12.49 -3.76 -16.88
N ASP A 370 12.43 -3.18 -18.08
CA ASP A 370 13.63 -2.80 -18.80
C ASP A 370 14.38 -1.75 -17.97
N LEU A 371 15.25 -2.23 -17.08
CA LEU A 371 16.29 -1.43 -16.43
C LEU A 371 17.40 -1.12 -17.43
#